data_ef56691788021a479829bc42f85d8147
#
_entry.id   ef56691788021a479829bc42f85d8147
#
_cell.length_a   1.000
_cell.length_b   1.000
_cell.length_c   1.000
_cell.angle_alpha   90.00
_cell.angle_beta   90.00
_cell.angle_gamma   90.00
#
_symmetry.space_group_name_H-M   'P 1'
#
loop_
_entity.id
_entity.type
_entity.pdbx_description
1 polymer ?
#
loop_
_entity_poly.entity_id
_entity_poly.type
_entity_poly.pdbx_seq_one_letter_code
_entity_poly.pdbx_strand_id
1 'polypeptide(L)'
;MNNYDVEMWRYSNTLKKRSDDDLLDFEHERSKSAKLQNVDIRLNNYGMRGAFIEEQFDGRRILFLGGSITLGWGVEEESTMTRQLDLMLKQGNTKDVQVLNAGVGNYNAARYTRRFFKDLIPLKPTDIVINYFLRDAENLLATKPNPILSNSQLALTLWILQQRLFNQTGENSLEDHYRRVYSDESVGLMKMKASIKKLSSYAKQNNIRLYLLMTPDIHNLVDYKFSYIHDIIRQMSKKHSIIFVDSLPVFRGIEFNKLYAMQGDPHPNRLGHKLLAETIYPLITSY
;
A
#
# COMPACT_ATOMS: atom_id res chain seq x y z
N MET A 1 -13.84 1.84 -21.81
CA MET A 1 -14.29 2.30 -20.48
C MET A 1 -13.30 1.71 -19.47
N ASN A 2 -12.62 2.52 -18.68
CA ASN A 2 -11.70 1.98 -17.67
C ASN A 2 -12.55 1.29 -16.59
N ASN A 3 -12.33 0.00 -16.37
CA ASN A 3 -13.12 -0.83 -15.42
C ASN A 3 -12.69 -0.61 -13.95
N TYR A 4 -11.71 0.26 -13.71
CA TYR A 4 -11.09 0.47 -12.40
C TYR A 4 -12.11 0.85 -11.32
N ASP A 5 -12.96 1.83 -11.58
CA ASP A 5 -13.94 2.31 -10.58
C ASP A 5 -14.95 1.23 -10.19
N VAL A 6 -15.39 0.43 -11.17
CA VAL A 6 -16.31 -0.70 -10.96
C VAL A 6 -15.63 -1.79 -10.13
N GLU A 7 -14.38 -2.13 -10.42
CA GLU A 7 -13.62 -3.13 -9.68
C GLU A 7 -13.30 -2.65 -8.25
N MET A 8 -13.02 -1.36 -8.06
CA MET A 8 -12.85 -0.79 -6.72
C MET A 8 -14.15 -0.79 -5.91
N TRP A 9 -15.29 -0.56 -6.54
CA TRP A 9 -16.60 -0.72 -5.91
C TRP A 9 -16.85 -2.19 -5.53
N ARG A 10 -16.59 -3.14 -6.45
CA ARG A 10 -16.67 -4.58 -6.16
C ARG A 10 -15.79 -4.98 -4.99
N TYR A 11 -14.54 -4.52 -4.98
CA TYR A 11 -13.61 -4.75 -3.89
C TYR A 11 -14.16 -4.25 -2.55
N SER A 12 -14.74 -3.04 -2.54
CA SER A 12 -15.30 -2.46 -1.33
C SER A 12 -16.51 -3.25 -0.80
N ASN A 13 -17.33 -3.80 -1.69
CA ASN A 13 -18.53 -4.54 -1.31
C ASN A 13 -18.29 -6.04 -1.05
N THR A 14 -17.17 -6.60 -1.55
CA THR A 14 -16.90 -8.03 -1.41
C THR A 14 -15.88 -8.35 -0.32
N LEU A 15 -14.81 -7.56 -0.19
CA LEU A 15 -13.70 -7.86 0.70
C LEU A 15 -13.55 -6.90 1.87
N LYS A 16 -14.37 -5.84 1.94
CA LYS A 16 -14.32 -4.87 3.04
C LYS A 16 -15.61 -4.85 3.83
N LYS A 17 -15.50 -4.47 5.08
CA LYS A 17 -16.59 -4.10 5.98
C LYS A 17 -16.31 -2.75 6.63
N ARG A 18 -17.35 -2.10 7.15
CA ARG A 18 -17.16 -0.91 7.98
C ARG A 18 -16.38 -1.27 9.23
N SER A 19 -15.46 -0.39 9.61
CA SER A 19 -14.75 -0.49 10.88
C SER A 19 -15.55 0.19 11.99
N ASP A 20 -15.42 -0.30 13.21
CA ASP A 20 -15.81 0.37 14.44
C ASP A 20 -14.80 1.47 14.87
N ASP A 21 -13.71 1.58 14.14
CA ASP A 21 -12.65 2.57 14.33
C ASP A 21 -12.77 3.65 13.25
N ASP A 22 -13.14 4.87 13.67
CA ASP A 22 -13.40 6.00 12.77
C ASP A 22 -12.19 6.37 11.89
N LEU A 23 -10.95 6.15 12.37
CA LEU A 23 -9.76 6.43 11.58
C LEU A 23 -9.59 5.42 10.46
N LEU A 24 -9.94 4.15 10.69
CA LEU A 24 -9.85 3.10 9.68
C LEU A 24 -10.94 3.24 8.62
N ASP A 25 -12.14 3.70 9.01
CA ASP A 25 -13.33 3.81 8.15
C ASP A 25 -13.85 2.44 7.67
N PHE A 26 -12.97 1.59 7.16
CA PHE A 26 -13.27 0.21 6.75
C PHE A 26 -12.08 -0.72 7.01
N GLU A 27 -12.35 -2.00 7.07
CA GLU A 27 -11.37 -3.08 7.25
C GLU A 27 -11.61 -4.20 6.23
N HIS A 28 -10.60 -5.03 6.01
CA HIS A 28 -10.80 -6.28 5.30
C HIS A 28 -11.65 -7.26 6.11
N GLU A 29 -12.56 -7.94 5.43
CA GLU A 29 -13.19 -9.15 5.95
C GLU A 29 -12.12 -10.23 6.17
N ARG A 30 -12.26 -11.02 7.23
CA ARG A 30 -11.34 -12.13 7.51
C ARG A 30 -11.79 -13.39 6.76
N SER A 31 -10.84 -14.23 6.33
CA SER A 31 -11.07 -15.53 5.67
C SER A 31 -12.04 -15.43 4.49
N LYS A 32 -11.88 -14.39 3.66
CA LYS A 32 -12.75 -14.12 2.51
C LYS A 32 -11.95 -14.02 1.23
N SER A 33 -12.55 -14.41 0.12
CA SER A 33 -11.92 -14.36 -1.20
C SER A 33 -12.85 -13.76 -2.23
N ALA A 34 -12.27 -13.11 -3.23
CA ALA A 34 -12.99 -12.59 -4.40
C ALA A 34 -12.08 -12.56 -5.62
N LYS A 35 -12.66 -12.71 -6.81
CA LYS A 35 -11.98 -12.47 -8.07
C LYS A 35 -12.19 -11.02 -8.49
N LEU A 36 -11.11 -10.24 -8.50
CA LEU A 36 -11.11 -8.81 -8.81
C LEU A 36 -9.99 -8.51 -9.81
N GLN A 37 -10.24 -7.71 -10.83
CA GLN A 37 -9.24 -7.45 -11.87
C GLN A 37 -8.71 -8.75 -12.54
N ASN A 38 -9.56 -9.75 -12.67
CA ASN A 38 -9.24 -11.09 -13.18
C ASN A 38 -8.25 -11.90 -12.35
N VAL A 39 -7.85 -11.42 -11.16
CA VAL A 39 -6.97 -12.14 -10.23
C VAL A 39 -7.72 -12.53 -8.96
N ASP A 40 -7.32 -13.64 -8.35
CA ASP A 40 -7.88 -14.08 -7.08
C ASP A 40 -7.20 -13.34 -5.92
N ILE A 41 -8.01 -12.69 -5.09
CA ILE A 41 -7.56 -12.09 -3.83
C ILE A 41 -8.14 -12.91 -2.69
N ARG A 42 -7.26 -13.63 -2.00
CA ARG A 42 -7.60 -14.42 -0.82
C ARG A 42 -7.11 -13.69 0.44
N LEU A 43 -8.02 -13.43 1.35
CA LEU A 43 -7.75 -12.85 2.65
C LEU A 43 -7.77 -13.94 3.73
N ASN A 44 -6.77 -13.94 4.59
CA ASN A 44 -6.59 -14.90 5.66
C ASN A 44 -7.36 -14.53 6.95
N ASN A 45 -7.11 -15.27 8.02
CA ASN A 45 -7.70 -15.08 9.35
C ASN A 45 -7.40 -13.74 10.03
N TYR A 46 -6.45 -12.95 9.50
CA TYR A 46 -6.17 -11.56 9.90
C TYR A 46 -6.65 -10.52 8.88
N GLY A 47 -7.38 -10.93 7.83
CA GLY A 47 -7.75 -10.05 6.73
C GLY A 47 -6.55 -9.54 5.94
N MET A 48 -5.45 -10.28 5.94
CA MET A 48 -4.27 -10.02 5.13
C MET A 48 -4.27 -10.91 3.89
N ARG A 49 -3.67 -10.44 2.80
CA ARG A 49 -3.58 -11.26 1.59
C ARG A 49 -2.59 -12.41 1.79
N GLY A 50 -3.05 -13.63 1.53
CA GLY A 50 -2.22 -14.84 1.60
C GLY A 50 -2.85 -15.98 2.39
N ALA A 51 -2.02 -16.94 2.77
CA ALA A 51 -2.42 -18.15 3.48
C ALA A 51 -2.79 -17.85 4.95
N PHE A 52 -3.42 -18.84 5.60
CA PHE A 52 -3.71 -18.84 7.03
C PHE A 52 -2.42 -18.58 7.85
N ILE A 53 -2.54 -17.82 8.92
CA ILE A 53 -1.42 -17.45 9.79
C ILE A 53 -1.65 -18.02 11.18
N GLU A 54 -0.69 -18.83 11.63
CA GLU A 54 -0.56 -19.20 13.02
C GLU A 54 -0.04 -17.99 13.81
N GLU A 55 -0.67 -17.70 14.95
CA GLU A 55 -0.24 -16.57 15.78
C GLU A 55 1.15 -16.83 16.39
N GLN A 56 1.37 -18.05 16.88
CA GLN A 56 2.68 -18.47 17.39
C GLN A 56 3.59 -18.88 16.25
N PHE A 57 4.76 -18.27 16.21
CA PHE A 57 5.78 -18.57 15.23
C PHE A 57 7.14 -18.14 15.76
N ASP A 58 8.06 -19.08 15.87
CA ASP A 58 9.39 -18.85 16.48
C ASP A 58 10.44 -18.35 15.48
N GLY A 59 10.03 -18.10 14.22
CA GLY A 59 10.89 -17.63 13.15
C GLY A 59 10.87 -16.12 12.97
N ARG A 60 11.53 -15.67 11.92
CA ARG A 60 11.56 -14.27 11.48
C ARG A 60 10.27 -13.90 10.74
N ARG A 61 9.56 -12.91 11.25
CA ARG A 61 8.29 -12.46 10.66
C ARG A 61 8.41 -11.04 10.12
N ILE A 62 8.33 -10.89 8.81
CA ILE A 62 8.45 -9.63 8.09
C ILE A 62 7.05 -9.17 7.68
N LEU A 63 6.56 -8.07 8.27
CA LEU A 63 5.22 -7.55 8.05
C LEU A 63 5.26 -6.34 7.13
N PHE A 64 4.61 -6.44 5.97
CA PHE A 64 4.42 -5.31 5.05
C PHE A 64 3.15 -4.54 5.38
N LEU A 65 3.30 -3.24 5.63
CA LEU A 65 2.20 -2.28 5.79
C LEU A 65 2.12 -1.39 4.54
N GLY A 66 0.91 -1.05 4.10
CA GLY A 66 0.72 -0.14 2.97
C GLY A 66 -0.68 -0.18 2.38
N GLY A 67 -0.83 0.45 1.24
CA GLY A 67 -2.07 0.58 0.48
C GLY A 67 -2.29 -0.54 -0.56
N SER A 68 -2.91 -0.16 -1.68
CA SER A 68 -3.26 -1.07 -2.78
C SER A 68 -2.06 -1.69 -3.49
N ILE A 69 -0.92 -0.98 -3.56
CA ILE A 69 0.32 -1.53 -4.12
C ILE A 69 0.81 -2.69 -3.23
N THR A 70 0.79 -2.52 -1.92
CA THR A 70 1.17 -3.61 -0.99
C THR A 70 0.20 -4.78 -1.10
N LEU A 71 -1.11 -4.52 -1.15
CA LEU A 71 -2.13 -5.54 -1.41
C LEU A 71 -1.81 -6.33 -2.70
N GLY A 72 -1.19 -5.70 -3.69
CA GLY A 72 -0.96 -6.28 -5.02
C GLY A 72 -2.21 -6.21 -5.89
N TRP A 73 -2.81 -5.00 -5.99
CA TRP A 73 -3.97 -4.77 -6.84
C TRP A 73 -3.64 -5.08 -8.31
N GLY A 74 -4.44 -5.95 -8.93
CA GLY A 74 -4.27 -6.34 -10.33
C GLY A 74 -3.16 -7.37 -10.61
N VAL A 75 -2.52 -7.93 -9.59
CA VAL A 75 -1.52 -9.01 -9.78
C VAL A 75 -1.85 -10.25 -8.95
N GLU A 76 -1.50 -11.42 -9.46
CA GLU A 76 -1.65 -12.69 -8.77
C GLU A 76 -0.83 -12.72 -7.47
N GLU A 77 -1.28 -13.51 -6.47
CA GLU A 77 -0.61 -13.61 -5.16
C GLU A 77 0.88 -13.92 -5.31
N GLU A 78 1.23 -14.89 -6.16
CA GLU A 78 2.62 -15.30 -6.44
C GLU A 78 3.48 -14.19 -7.07
N SER A 79 2.85 -13.17 -7.62
CA SER A 79 3.51 -12.02 -8.26
C SER A 79 3.60 -10.79 -7.36
N THR A 80 3.02 -10.81 -6.15
CA THR A 80 3.14 -9.70 -5.20
C THR A 80 4.57 -9.57 -4.68
N MET A 81 5.00 -8.34 -4.35
CA MET A 81 6.36 -8.10 -3.81
C MET A 81 6.62 -8.92 -2.54
N THR A 82 5.60 -9.11 -1.71
CA THR A 82 5.70 -9.87 -0.47
C THR A 82 5.96 -11.35 -0.73
N ARG A 83 5.25 -11.94 -1.68
CA ARG A 83 5.43 -13.34 -2.04
C ARG A 83 6.76 -13.56 -2.79
N GLN A 84 7.13 -12.63 -3.67
CA GLN A 84 8.44 -12.71 -4.34
C GLN A 84 9.59 -12.60 -3.35
N LEU A 85 9.52 -11.69 -2.37
CA LEU A 85 10.51 -11.59 -1.30
C LEU A 85 10.56 -12.90 -0.46
N ASP A 86 9.41 -13.47 -0.10
CA ASP A 86 9.33 -14.75 0.61
C ASP A 86 10.05 -15.88 -0.15
N LEU A 87 9.82 -15.97 -1.46
CA LEU A 87 10.50 -16.95 -2.31
C LEU A 87 12.01 -16.72 -2.38
N MET A 88 12.45 -15.47 -2.55
CA MET A 88 13.88 -15.12 -2.59
C MET A 88 14.58 -15.46 -1.27
N LEU A 89 13.97 -15.18 -0.12
CA LEU A 89 14.52 -15.50 1.20
C LEU A 89 14.64 -17.01 1.39
N LYS A 90 13.65 -17.80 0.98
CA LYS A 90 13.69 -19.27 1.06
C LYS A 90 14.73 -19.87 0.14
N GLN A 91 14.90 -19.33 -1.07
CA GLN A 91 15.97 -19.74 -2.00
C GLN A 91 17.37 -19.39 -1.47
N GLY A 92 17.51 -18.30 -0.73
CA GLY A 92 18.74 -17.90 -0.05
C GLY A 92 19.03 -18.67 1.24
N ASN A 93 18.37 -19.81 1.48
CA ASN A 93 18.50 -20.65 2.68
C ASN A 93 18.13 -19.94 4.01
N THR A 94 17.36 -18.87 3.97
CA THR A 94 16.78 -18.29 5.19
C THR A 94 15.65 -19.21 5.66
N LYS A 95 15.92 -20.01 6.67
CA LYS A 95 14.93 -20.89 7.28
C LYS A 95 14.00 -20.09 8.20
N ASP A 96 12.83 -20.63 8.44
CA ASP A 96 11.86 -20.10 9.42
C ASP A 96 11.56 -18.60 9.24
N VAL A 97 11.24 -18.20 8.00
CA VAL A 97 10.82 -16.86 7.64
C VAL A 97 9.39 -16.85 7.11
N GLN A 98 8.61 -15.86 7.55
CA GLN A 98 7.28 -15.54 7.02
C GLN A 98 7.25 -14.10 6.54
N VAL A 99 6.82 -13.87 5.31
CA VAL A 99 6.56 -12.53 4.77
C VAL A 99 5.04 -12.31 4.69
N LEU A 100 4.53 -11.34 5.43
CA LEU A 100 3.11 -11.10 5.61
C LEU A 100 2.67 -9.84 4.86
N ASN A 101 1.56 -9.92 4.12
CA ASN A 101 1.01 -8.84 3.33
C ASN A 101 -0.19 -8.19 4.03
N ALA A 102 0.04 -7.12 4.79
CA ALA A 102 -1.02 -6.36 5.44
C ALA A 102 -1.52 -5.14 4.63
N GLY A 103 -1.32 -5.14 3.31
CA GLY A 103 -1.84 -4.11 2.43
C GLY A 103 -3.37 -4.05 2.38
N VAL A 104 -3.93 -2.84 2.39
CA VAL A 104 -5.37 -2.60 2.22
C VAL A 104 -5.57 -1.49 1.20
N GLY A 105 -6.32 -1.75 0.14
CA GLY A 105 -6.62 -0.74 -0.87
C GLY A 105 -7.28 0.51 -0.26
N ASN A 106 -6.84 1.68 -0.67
CA ASN A 106 -7.24 2.99 -0.14
C ASN A 106 -6.84 3.28 1.32
N TYR A 107 -5.87 2.56 1.87
CA TYR A 107 -5.22 2.98 3.11
C TYR A 107 -4.07 3.95 2.80
N ASN A 108 -3.85 4.90 3.72
CA ASN A 108 -2.71 5.79 3.82
C ASN A 108 -1.89 5.46 5.08
N ALA A 109 -0.83 6.24 5.34
CA ALA A 109 0.06 6.00 6.48
C ALA A 109 -0.67 6.00 7.83
N ALA A 110 -1.64 6.88 8.04
CA ALA A 110 -2.41 6.91 9.28
C ALA A 110 -3.26 5.63 9.47
N ARG A 111 -3.91 5.16 8.40
CA ARG A 111 -4.80 3.99 8.44
C ARG A 111 -4.02 2.68 8.62
N TYR A 112 -2.97 2.41 7.83
CA TYR A 112 -2.25 1.15 8.00
C TYR A 112 -1.45 1.10 9.33
N THR A 113 -0.97 2.24 9.82
CA THR A 113 -0.37 2.31 11.16
C THR A 113 -1.42 2.06 12.25
N ARG A 114 -2.62 2.64 12.13
CA ARG A 114 -3.71 2.38 13.08
C ARG A 114 -4.09 0.91 13.10
N ARG A 115 -4.21 0.27 11.92
CA ARG A 115 -4.48 -1.16 11.81
C ARG A 115 -3.40 -2.01 12.50
N PHE A 116 -2.12 -1.65 12.34
CA PHE A 116 -1.04 -2.34 13.03
C PHE A 116 -1.26 -2.35 14.55
N PHE A 117 -1.54 -1.18 15.13
CA PHE A 117 -1.76 -1.06 16.58
C PHE A 117 -3.07 -1.72 17.06
N LYS A 118 -4.08 -1.80 16.20
CA LYS A 118 -5.37 -2.43 16.55
C LYS A 118 -5.27 -3.96 16.52
N ASP A 119 -4.70 -4.53 15.47
CA ASP A 119 -4.92 -5.95 15.15
C ASP A 119 -3.65 -6.77 14.95
N LEU A 120 -2.50 -6.16 14.64
CA LEU A 120 -1.35 -6.90 14.13
C LEU A 120 -0.19 -7.04 15.12
N ILE A 121 -0.25 -6.38 16.28
CA ILE A 121 0.74 -6.53 17.36
C ILE A 121 0.88 -7.99 17.83
N PRO A 122 -0.21 -8.78 17.98
CA PRO A 122 -0.10 -10.18 18.41
C PRO A 122 0.76 -11.05 17.49
N LEU A 123 0.93 -10.66 16.23
CA LEU A 123 1.79 -11.38 15.29
C LEU A 123 3.28 -11.27 15.61
N LYS A 124 3.68 -10.37 16.52
CA LYS A 124 5.06 -10.17 16.97
C LYS A 124 6.07 -10.11 15.81
N PRO A 125 5.91 -9.18 14.85
CA PRO A 125 6.84 -9.07 13.74
C PRO A 125 8.24 -8.73 14.24
N THR A 126 9.26 -9.35 13.64
CA THR A 126 10.67 -9.00 13.85
C THR A 126 11.11 -7.85 12.97
N ASP A 127 10.41 -7.68 11.86
CA ASP A 127 10.65 -6.65 10.85
C ASP A 127 9.32 -6.07 10.37
N ILE A 128 9.29 -4.75 10.19
CA ILE A 128 8.16 -4.05 9.57
C ILE A 128 8.68 -3.31 8.35
N VAL A 129 8.03 -3.50 7.22
CA VAL A 129 8.28 -2.77 5.98
C VAL A 129 7.06 -1.89 5.68
N ILE A 130 7.25 -0.59 5.77
CA ILE A 130 6.27 0.37 5.23
C ILE A 130 6.53 0.46 3.74
N ASN A 131 5.62 -0.04 2.90
CA ASN A 131 5.65 0.24 1.47
C ASN A 131 4.92 1.55 1.21
N TYR A 132 5.70 2.63 1.19
CA TYR A 132 5.21 4.00 1.10
C TYR A 132 4.98 4.40 -0.36
N PHE A 133 3.85 5.07 -0.60
CA PHE A 133 3.51 5.68 -1.89
C PHE A 133 3.09 7.15 -1.70
N LEU A 134 3.11 7.94 -2.77
CA LEU A 134 2.81 9.38 -2.71
C LEU A 134 1.49 9.71 -2.02
N ARG A 135 0.48 8.86 -2.17
CA ARG A 135 -0.86 9.02 -1.56
C ARG A 135 -0.89 8.82 -0.05
N ASP A 136 0.16 8.30 0.54
CA ASP A 136 0.19 7.97 1.97
C ASP A 136 0.14 9.19 2.90
N ALA A 137 0.42 10.39 2.35
CA ALA A 137 0.25 11.66 3.03
C ALA A 137 -1.10 12.36 2.75
N GLU A 138 -2.00 11.78 1.95
CA GLU A 138 -3.33 12.36 1.72
C GLU A 138 -4.18 12.33 3.01
N ASN A 139 -4.99 13.38 3.21
CA ASN A 139 -5.94 13.42 4.32
C ASN A 139 -7.23 12.69 3.95
N LEU A 140 -7.28 11.39 4.23
CA LEU A 140 -8.47 10.58 4.01
C LEU A 140 -9.49 10.85 5.11
N LEU A 141 -10.63 11.41 4.73
CA LEU A 141 -11.79 11.55 5.61
C LEU A 141 -12.61 10.27 5.60
N ALA A 142 -13.31 10.00 6.71
CA ALA A 142 -14.29 8.92 6.76
C ALA A 142 -15.42 9.19 5.74
N THR A 143 -15.72 8.20 4.94
CA THR A 143 -16.75 8.32 3.90
C THR A 143 -18.14 8.10 4.51
N LYS A 144 -19.03 9.09 4.35
CA LYS A 144 -20.44 8.86 4.66
C LYS A 144 -21.00 7.91 3.59
N PRO A 145 -21.60 6.78 3.99
CA PRO A 145 -22.16 5.85 3.00
C PRO A 145 -23.30 6.55 2.26
N ASN A 146 -23.24 6.53 0.94
CA ASN A 146 -24.41 6.83 0.12
C ASN A 146 -25.09 5.49 -0.23
N PRO A 147 -26.27 5.19 0.35
CA PRO A 147 -26.91 3.90 0.19
C PRO A 147 -27.20 3.54 -1.27
N ILE A 148 -27.49 4.52 -2.10
CA ILE A 148 -27.80 4.33 -3.52
C ILE A 148 -26.51 3.91 -4.28
N LEU A 149 -25.42 4.65 -4.08
CA LEU A 149 -24.13 4.36 -4.74
C LEU A 149 -23.49 3.08 -4.20
N SER A 150 -23.70 2.76 -2.93
CA SER A 150 -23.15 1.54 -2.30
C SER A 150 -23.86 0.28 -2.78
N ASN A 151 -25.15 0.36 -3.12
CA ASN A 151 -25.97 -0.82 -3.43
C ASN A 151 -26.35 -0.97 -4.91
N SER A 152 -25.99 -0.02 -5.76
CA SER A 152 -26.31 -0.05 -7.18
C SER A 152 -25.13 0.26 -8.06
N GLN A 153 -24.65 -0.76 -8.79
CA GLN A 153 -23.58 -0.61 -9.80
C GLN A 153 -24.01 0.36 -10.92
N LEU A 154 -25.29 0.36 -11.30
CA LEU A 154 -25.81 1.27 -12.32
C LEU A 154 -25.76 2.72 -11.82
N ALA A 155 -26.23 2.98 -10.59
CA ALA A 155 -26.17 4.32 -9.99
C ALA A 155 -24.73 4.81 -9.87
N LEU A 156 -23.79 3.96 -9.45
CA LEU A 156 -22.37 4.28 -9.43
C LEU A 156 -21.83 4.63 -10.83
N THR A 157 -22.17 3.82 -11.83
CA THR A 157 -21.70 4.04 -13.21
C THR A 157 -22.23 5.37 -13.76
N LEU A 158 -23.50 5.68 -13.55
CA LEU A 158 -24.10 6.95 -13.95
C LEU A 158 -23.46 8.14 -13.21
N TRP A 159 -23.20 8.01 -11.92
CA TRP A 159 -22.51 9.03 -11.12
C TRP A 159 -21.08 9.29 -11.63
N ILE A 160 -20.31 8.23 -11.93
CA ILE A 160 -18.96 8.34 -12.49
C ILE A 160 -18.99 9.04 -13.86
N LEU A 161 -19.95 8.67 -14.73
CA LEU A 161 -20.12 9.32 -16.03
C LEU A 161 -20.44 10.81 -15.85
N GLN A 162 -21.34 11.14 -14.93
CA GLN A 162 -21.67 12.51 -14.60
C GLN A 162 -20.44 13.29 -14.12
N GLN A 163 -19.68 12.76 -13.18
CA GLN A 163 -18.44 13.39 -12.68
C GLN A 163 -17.42 13.63 -13.81
N ARG A 164 -17.25 12.67 -14.72
CA ARG A 164 -16.35 12.84 -15.89
C ARG A 164 -16.80 13.92 -16.85
N LEU A 165 -18.12 14.09 -17.04
CA LEU A 165 -18.67 15.12 -17.91
C LEU A 165 -18.56 16.53 -17.31
N PHE A 166 -18.73 16.66 -15.99
CA PHE A 166 -18.73 17.95 -15.30
C PHE A 166 -17.37 18.39 -14.77
N ASN A 167 -16.44 17.47 -14.49
CA ASN A 167 -15.12 17.80 -13.92
C ASN A 167 -14.02 18.00 -14.99
N GLN A 168 -14.38 18.26 -16.24
CA GLN A 168 -13.41 18.61 -17.32
C GLN A 168 -12.84 20.04 -17.20
N THR A 169 -13.14 20.78 -16.13
CA THR A 169 -12.70 22.15 -15.97
C THR A 169 -11.65 22.26 -14.86
N GLY A 170 -10.39 22.42 -15.28
CA GLY A 170 -9.28 22.87 -14.44
C GLY A 170 -8.29 21.75 -14.13
N GLU A 171 -7.28 21.68 -14.94
CA GLU A 171 -6.05 20.93 -14.68
C GLU A 171 -5.32 21.50 -13.46
N ASN A 172 -5.72 21.06 -12.26
CA ASN A 172 -4.74 20.94 -11.21
C ASN A 172 -3.93 19.71 -11.59
N SER A 173 -2.75 19.89 -12.14
CA SER A 173 -1.88 18.78 -12.52
C SER A 173 -1.67 17.87 -11.30
N LEU A 174 -1.37 16.60 -11.53
CA LEU A 174 -1.00 15.64 -10.47
C LEU A 174 0.14 16.21 -9.61
N GLU A 175 1.05 16.96 -10.22
CA GLU A 175 2.13 17.66 -9.55
C GLU A 175 1.62 18.70 -8.56
N ASP A 176 0.66 19.56 -8.95
CA ASP A 176 0.08 20.58 -8.07
C ASP A 176 -0.71 19.95 -6.91
N HIS A 177 -1.39 18.83 -7.17
CA HIS A 177 -2.05 18.06 -6.13
C HIS A 177 -1.04 17.62 -5.06
N TYR A 178 0.05 16.98 -5.46
CA TYR A 178 1.05 16.51 -4.49
C TYR A 178 1.88 17.64 -3.89
N ARG A 179 2.08 18.77 -4.54
CA ARG A 179 2.66 19.96 -3.90
C ARG A 179 1.80 20.44 -2.71
N ARG A 180 0.47 20.42 -2.84
CA ARG A 180 -0.43 20.73 -1.73
C ARG A 180 -0.43 19.66 -0.64
N VAL A 181 -0.45 18.38 -1.02
CA VAL A 181 -0.41 17.25 -0.07
C VAL A 181 0.87 17.27 0.77
N TYR A 182 2.00 17.66 0.19
CA TYR A 182 3.31 17.70 0.86
C TYR A 182 3.72 19.09 1.33
N SER A 183 2.80 20.07 1.36
CA SER A 183 3.06 21.36 2.00
C SER A 183 3.06 21.24 3.53
N ASP A 184 3.77 22.13 4.21
CA ASP A 184 3.85 22.12 5.69
C ASP A 184 2.51 22.33 6.38
N GLU A 185 1.56 22.96 5.70
CA GLU A 185 0.19 23.19 6.19
C GLU A 185 -0.74 21.96 6.01
N SER A 186 -0.28 20.93 5.33
CA SER A 186 -1.10 19.76 5.03
C SER A 186 -1.41 18.92 6.26
N VAL A 187 -2.70 18.84 6.60
CA VAL A 187 -3.20 17.99 7.69
C VAL A 187 -2.86 16.52 7.45
N GLY A 188 -2.90 16.07 6.19
CA GLY A 188 -2.55 14.71 5.82
C GLY A 188 -1.08 14.38 6.07
N LEU A 189 -0.18 15.29 5.67
CA LEU A 189 1.25 15.18 5.93
C LEU A 189 1.56 15.15 7.44
N MET A 190 0.90 16.01 8.22
CA MET A 190 1.06 16.01 9.68
C MET A 190 0.62 14.69 10.31
N LYS A 191 -0.54 14.16 9.92
CA LYS A 191 -1.05 12.85 10.39
C LYS A 191 -0.12 11.71 10.00
N MET A 192 0.40 11.70 8.77
CA MET A 192 1.37 10.73 8.28
C MET A 192 2.65 10.76 9.11
N LYS A 193 3.26 11.94 9.28
CA LYS A 193 4.48 12.13 10.09
C LYS A 193 4.28 11.63 11.53
N ALA A 194 3.15 11.95 12.17
CA ALA A 194 2.80 11.51 13.51
C ALA A 194 2.64 9.98 13.60
N SER A 195 1.97 9.38 12.62
CA SER A 195 1.74 7.92 12.54
C SER A 195 3.04 7.14 12.39
N ILE A 196 3.90 7.57 11.47
CA ILE A 196 5.21 6.92 11.24
C ILE A 196 6.14 7.12 12.46
N LYS A 197 6.14 8.29 13.08
CA LYS A 197 6.88 8.51 14.34
C LYS A 197 6.42 7.55 15.44
N LYS A 198 5.09 7.37 15.60
CA LYS A 198 4.52 6.43 16.59
C LYS A 198 4.98 5.00 16.32
N LEU A 199 4.93 4.56 15.05
CA LEU A 199 5.35 3.22 14.66
C LEU A 199 6.86 3.02 14.87
N SER A 200 7.68 4.01 14.51
CA SER A 200 9.13 3.96 14.75
C SER A 200 9.47 3.87 16.24
N SER A 201 8.79 4.66 17.09
CA SER A 201 9.00 4.59 18.55
C SER A 201 8.64 3.20 19.09
N TYR A 202 7.54 2.61 18.65
CA TYR A 202 7.14 1.26 19.01
C TYR A 202 8.15 0.21 18.52
N ALA A 203 8.58 0.30 17.27
CA ALA A 203 9.55 -0.61 16.68
C ALA A 203 10.87 -0.60 17.48
N LYS A 204 11.36 0.59 17.82
CA LYS A 204 12.57 0.76 18.65
C LYS A 204 12.43 0.13 20.05
N GLN A 205 11.29 0.34 20.72
CA GLN A 205 11.02 -0.20 22.06
C GLN A 205 10.91 -1.73 22.07
N ASN A 206 10.53 -2.34 20.95
CA ASN A 206 10.32 -3.78 20.83
C ASN A 206 11.41 -4.49 20.00
N ASN A 207 12.54 -3.82 19.70
CA ASN A 207 13.65 -4.35 18.91
C ASN A 207 13.21 -4.85 17.51
N ILE A 208 12.22 -4.17 16.91
CA ILE A 208 11.73 -4.45 15.56
C ILE A 208 12.51 -3.60 14.56
N ARG A 209 13.02 -4.20 13.49
CA ARG A 209 13.65 -3.46 12.41
C ARG A 209 12.57 -2.82 11.54
N LEU A 210 12.69 -1.51 11.34
CA LEU A 210 11.71 -0.73 10.59
C LEU A 210 12.34 -0.22 9.30
N TYR A 211 11.73 -0.60 8.17
CA TYR A 211 12.10 -0.18 6.83
C TYR A 211 10.99 0.69 6.23
N LEU A 212 11.37 1.65 5.41
CA LEU A 212 10.46 2.39 4.55
C LEU A 212 10.92 2.22 3.10
N LEU A 213 10.20 1.38 2.37
CA LEU A 213 10.37 1.17 0.94
C LEU A 213 9.55 2.21 0.19
N MET A 214 10.21 3.17 -0.45
CA MET A 214 9.58 4.21 -1.25
C MET A 214 9.29 3.69 -2.66
N THR A 215 8.02 3.52 -2.99
CA THR A 215 7.56 3.15 -4.33
C THR A 215 7.35 4.41 -5.17
N PRO A 216 7.96 4.54 -6.36
CA PRO A 216 7.76 5.71 -7.22
C PRO A 216 6.39 5.68 -7.88
N ASP A 217 5.90 6.86 -8.24
CA ASP A 217 4.84 6.99 -9.23
C ASP A 217 5.38 6.55 -10.61
N ILE A 218 4.65 5.72 -11.31
CA ILE A 218 5.12 5.12 -12.57
C ILE A 218 4.50 5.73 -13.83
N HIS A 219 3.73 6.83 -13.71
CA HIS A 219 3.13 7.49 -14.87
C HIS A 219 4.18 8.12 -15.79
N ASN A 220 5.21 8.73 -15.23
CA ASN A 220 6.30 9.34 -15.99
C ASN A 220 7.63 9.20 -15.26
N LEU A 221 8.40 8.19 -15.62
CA LEU A 221 9.70 7.89 -15.03
C LEU A 221 10.86 8.63 -15.74
N VAL A 222 10.63 9.17 -16.94
CA VAL A 222 11.62 9.94 -17.71
C VAL A 222 11.77 11.34 -17.12
N ASP A 223 10.65 12.04 -16.95
CA ASP A 223 10.59 13.36 -16.33
C ASP A 223 9.88 13.24 -14.96
N TYR A 224 10.57 12.60 -14.01
CA TYR A 224 10.00 12.28 -12.71
C TYR A 224 9.88 13.52 -11.82
N LYS A 225 8.67 14.01 -11.63
CA LYS A 225 8.37 15.28 -10.94
C LYS A 225 8.35 15.17 -9.41
N PHE A 226 8.34 13.97 -8.85
CA PHE A 226 8.11 13.74 -7.41
C PHE A 226 9.39 13.45 -6.61
N SER A 227 10.57 13.70 -7.15
CA SER A 227 11.85 13.46 -6.45
C SER A 227 11.94 14.20 -5.12
N TYR A 228 11.35 15.40 -5.02
CA TYR A 228 11.29 16.17 -3.77
C TYR A 228 10.54 15.45 -2.65
N ILE A 229 9.54 14.62 -3.00
CA ILE A 229 8.82 13.80 -2.01
C ILE A 229 9.73 12.69 -1.47
N HIS A 230 10.51 12.05 -2.34
CA HIS A 230 11.51 11.06 -1.91
C HIS A 230 12.49 11.67 -0.91
N ASP A 231 12.91 12.92 -1.14
CA ASP A 231 13.81 13.63 -0.23
C ASP A 231 13.16 13.96 1.11
N ILE A 232 11.91 14.42 1.12
CA ILE A 232 11.12 14.65 2.34
C ILE A 232 11.03 13.35 3.17
N ILE A 233 10.68 12.24 2.53
CA ILE A 233 10.52 10.95 3.19
C ILE A 233 11.87 10.38 3.67
N ARG A 234 12.94 10.54 2.88
CA ARG A 234 14.30 10.16 3.27
C ARG A 234 14.77 10.93 4.52
N GLN A 235 14.55 12.25 4.56
CA GLN A 235 14.89 13.07 5.73
C GLN A 235 14.10 12.68 6.97
N MET A 236 12.80 12.44 6.81
CA MET A 236 11.93 11.94 7.89
C MET A 236 12.41 10.58 8.40
N SER A 237 12.74 9.65 7.50
CA SER A 237 13.24 8.33 7.85
C SER A 237 14.55 8.41 8.64
N LYS A 238 15.48 9.25 8.21
CA LYS A 238 16.74 9.51 8.93
C LYS A 238 16.47 10.05 10.34
N LYS A 239 15.56 11.03 10.47
CA LYS A 239 15.19 11.63 11.78
C LYS A 239 14.63 10.59 12.76
N HIS A 240 13.97 9.56 12.27
CA HIS A 240 13.30 8.54 13.11
C HIS A 240 14.04 7.20 13.10
N SER A 241 15.29 7.14 12.62
CA SER A 241 16.10 5.90 12.55
C SER A 241 15.40 4.76 11.80
N ILE A 242 14.69 5.11 10.72
CA ILE A 242 14.03 4.16 9.81
C ILE A 242 14.99 3.87 8.65
N ILE A 243 15.16 2.62 8.28
CA ILE A 243 15.98 2.22 7.13
C ILE A 243 15.22 2.60 5.86
N PHE A 244 15.68 3.66 5.18
CA PHE A 244 15.04 4.16 3.97
C PHE A 244 15.57 3.45 2.72
N VAL A 245 14.67 2.99 1.89
CA VAL A 245 14.94 2.26 0.65
C VAL A 245 14.21 2.95 -0.50
N ASP A 246 14.96 3.54 -1.42
CA ASP A 246 14.40 4.22 -2.59
C ASP A 246 14.41 3.28 -3.79
N SER A 247 13.23 2.91 -4.28
CA SER A 247 13.15 2.04 -5.46
C SER A 247 13.12 2.80 -6.80
N LEU A 248 13.06 4.14 -6.80
CA LEU A 248 13.05 4.91 -8.04
C LEU A 248 14.22 4.57 -8.99
N PRO A 249 15.47 4.39 -8.51
CA PRO A 249 16.58 4.08 -9.41
C PRO A 249 16.39 2.82 -10.26
N VAL A 250 15.77 1.77 -9.73
CA VAL A 250 15.55 0.51 -10.47
C VAL A 250 14.36 0.59 -11.42
N PHE A 251 13.49 1.58 -11.26
CA PHE A 251 12.38 1.82 -12.18
C PHE A 251 12.77 2.75 -13.35
N ARG A 252 13.80 3.59 -13.17
CA ARG A 252 14.27 4.51 -14.22
C ARG A 252 14.71 3.75 -15.47
N GLY A 253 14.36 4.30 -16.64
CA GLY A 253 14.69 3.71 -17.93
C GLY A 253 13.75 2.60 -18.39
N ILE A 254 12.78 2.21 -17.57
CA ILE A 254 11.72 1.27 -17.96
C ILE A 254 10.54 2.07 -18.51
N GLU A 255 10.05 1.69 -19.66
CA GLU A 255 8.83 2.28 -20.24
C GLU A 255 7.63 1.99 -19.32
N PHE A 256 6.86 3.02 -19.00
CA PHE A 256 5.74 2.94 -18.04
C PHE A 256 4.69 1.89 -18.43
N ASN A 257 4.42 1.70 -19.72
CA ASN A 257 3.47 0.71 -20.24
C ASN A 257 3.86 -0.74 -19.94
N LYS A 258 5.15 -1.01 -19.68
CA LYS A 258 5.66 -2.33 -19.25
C LYS A 258 5.50 -2.57 -17.75
N LEU A 259 5.12 -1.54 -17.00
CA LEU A 259 5.01 -1.59 -15.54
C LEU A 259 3.56 -1.63 -15.03
N TYR A 260 2.58 -1.28 -15.86
CA TYR A 260 1.18 -1.20 -15.43
C TYR A 260 0.54 -2.58 -15.30
N ALA A 261 -0.17 -2.80 -14.19
CA ALA A 261 -1.00 -3.98 -14.00
C ALA A 261 -2.16 -4.01 -15.00
N MET A 262 -2.68 -2.84 -15.35
CA MET A 262 -3.71 -2.63 -16.37
C MET A 262 -3.46 -1.34 -17.11
N GLN A 263 -3.88 -1.31 -18.38
CA GLN A 263 -3.76 -0.10 -19.20
C GLN A 263 -4.51 1.08 -18.53
N GLY A 264 -3.79 2.16 -18.27
CA GLY A 264 -4.30 3.37 -17.64
C GLY A 264 -4.49 3.29 -16.12
N ASP A 265 -4.04 2.20 -15.48
CA ASP A 265 -4.01 2.05 -14.04
C ASP A 265 -2.53 2.03 -13.57
N PRO A 266 -2.08 2.99 -12.76
CA PRO A 266 -0.67 3.11 -12.36
C PRO A 266 -0.23 2.11 -11.29
N HIS A 267 -1.02 1.08 -11.00
CA HIS A 267 -0.56 0.02 -10.11
C HIS A 267 0.51 -0.82 -10.79
N PRO A 268 1.62 -1.10 -10.09
CA PRO A 268 2.69 -1.93 -10.63
C PRO A 268 2.20 -3.35 -10.94
N ASN A 269 2.61 -3.86 -12.10
CA ASN A 269 2.41 -5.25 -12.49
C ASN A 269 3.45 -6.19 -11.84
N ARG A 270 3.46 -7.45 -12.27
CA ARG A 270 4.44 -8.47 -11.81
C ARG A 270 5.90 -7.97 -11.87
N LEU A 271 6.30 -7.26 -12.93
CA LEU A 271 7.65 -6.74 -13.07
C LEU A 271 7.93 -5.65 -12.01
N GLY A 272 7.00 -4.70 -11.84
CA GLY A 272 7.14 -3.67 -10.83
C GLY A 272 7.21 -4.24 -9.41
N HIS A 273 6.39 -5.23 -9.10
CA HIS A 273 6.45 -5.93 -7.80
C HIS A 273 7.77 -6.69 -7.61
N LYS A 274 8.32 -7.30 -8.67
CA LYS A 274 9.62 -7.94 -8.63
C LYS A 274 10.74 -6.94 -8.31
N LEU A 275 10.74 -5.79 -8.99
CA LEU A 275 11.72 -4.72 -8.74
C LEU A 275 11.67 -4.22 -7.29
N LEU A 276 10.47 -4.06 -6.71
CA LEU A 276 10.30 -3.69 -5.30
C LEU A 276 10.88 -4.75 -4.36
N ALA A 277 10.62 -6.04 -4.61
CA ALA A 277 11.15 -7.14 -3.82
C ALA A 277 12.68 -7.22 -3.90
N GLU A 278 13.25 -7.12 -5.11
CA GLU A 278 14.70 -7.13 -5.35
C GLU A 278 15.40 -5.93 -4.71
N THR A 279 14.75 -4.77 -4.66
CA THR A 279 15.32 -3.57 -4.04
C THR A 279 15.47 -3.71 -2.53
N ILE A 280 14.51 -4.32 -1.85
CA ILE A 280 14.58 -4.46 -0.39
C ILE A 280 15.31 -5.72 0.07
N TYR A 281 15.39 -6.76 -0.76
CA TYR A 281 15.99 -8.06 -0.41
C TYR A 281 17.40 -7.96 0.20
N PRO A 282 18.38 -7.21 -0.38
CA PRO A 282 19.72 -7.13 0.19
C PRO A 282 19.74 -6.55 1.61
N LEU A 283 18.86 -5.59 1.89
CA LEU A 283 18.78 -4.97 3.21
C LEU A 283 18.10 -5.88 4.24
N ILE A 284 17.16 -6.69 3.81
CA ILE A 284 16.51 -7.70 4.67
C ILE A 284 17.50 -8.82 5.02
N THR A 285 18.41 -9.18 4.10
CA THR A 285 19.36 -10.29 4.29
C THR A 285 20.66 -9.87 4.97
N SER A 286 20.98 -8.57 5.01
CA SER A 286 22.22 -8.08 5.68
C SER A 286 22.17 -8.11 7.20
N TYR A 287 21.09 -8.60 7.82
CA TYR A 287 20.92 -8.64 9.28
C TYR A 287 20.48 -10.00 9.80
#